data_0199807e43061a80856827c908f5e2d4
#
_entry.id   0199807e43061a80856827c908f5e2d4
#
_cell.length_a   1.000
_cell.length_b   1.000
_cell.length_c   1.000
_cell.angle_alpha   90.00
_cell.angle_beta   90.00
_cell.angle_gamma   90.00
#
_symmetry.space_group_name_H-M   'P 1'
#
loop_
_entity.id
_entity.type
_entity.pdbx_description
1 polymer ?
#
loop_
_entity_poly.entity_id
_entity_poly.type
_entity_poly.pdbx_seq_one_letter_code
_entity_poly.pdbx_strand_id
1 'polypeptide(L)'
;LHVRSRRQRQMCIRDRNQKRWWQEKLETIRSKPNFGADKKKQILDRLTAAEGLERFLHTKYVGQKRFSLEGGESFIAAMDELIQSAGAKGVQEIVIGMAHRGRLNVLVNSLGKMPKDLFAEFDHTAPEDLPAGDVKYHQGFSSDVTTPGGPVHLSLAFNPSHLEIVNPVVEGSVRARMDRRADPHGKQVLPVLVHGDAAFAGQGVNQETLALAQTRGYYTGGTVHIIINNQIGFTTSDPRDARSTLYCTDIVKMIESPVLHVNGDDPEAVVLATQLALEFRMEFKKDVVVDIICFRKLGHNEQDTPALTQPLMYKKIGAHPGTRKLYADKLATQGLGESLGDDMVKAYRAAMDAGKHTVDPVLTNFKSKYAVDWSPFLGKKWTDAGDTAIPLAEWKRLAEKITTIPDSVTPHQLVKKVYDDRAAMGRGDMPVDWGMGEHMAFASLVASGYPVRLSGEDCGRGTFTHRHAVIHDQKREKWDIGTYVPLQNVADNQAPFVVIDSILSEEAVLGFEYGYASNDPNTLAVSYTHLTLPTTPY
;
A
#
# COMPACT_ATOMS: atom_id res chain seq x y z
N LEU A 1 33.85 1.13 28.87
CA LEU A 1 33.72 0.39 27.58
C LEU A 1 32.31 -0.16 27.46
N HIS A 2 31.42 0.60 26.80
CA HIS A 2 30.07 0.11 26.49
C HIS A 2 30.17 -1.01 25.46
N VAL A 3 29.92 -2.24 25.88
CA VAL A 3 29.76 -3.38 24.97
C VAL A 3 28.46 -3.15 24.20
N ARG A 4 28.56 -2.62 22.99
CA ARG A 4 27.40 -2.53 22.08
C ARG A 4 26.83 -3.92 21.87
N SER A 5 25.53 -4.08 22.06
CA SER A 5 24.84 -5.35 21.83
C SER A 5 25.07 -5.84 20.39
N ARG A 6 24.97 -7.15 20.17
CA ARG A 6 25.09 -7.76 18.83
C ARG A 6 24.11 -7.13 17.84
N ARG A 7 22.92 -6.75 18.31
CA ARG A 7 21.87 -6.07 17.53
C ARG A 7 22.31 -4.64 17.12
N GLN A 8 22.87 -3.85 18.02
CA GLN A 8 23.40 -2.52 17.70
C GLN A 8 24.55 -2.56 16.69
N ARG A 9 25.41 -3.58 16.78
CA ARG A 9 26.47 -3.78 15.78
C ARG A 9 25.92 -4.15 14.40
N GLN A 10 24.89 -4.96 14.33
CA GLN A 10 24.22 -5.30 13.06
C GLN A 10 23.52 -4.08 12.45
N MET A 11 22.86 -3.22 13.25
CA MET A 11 22.26 -1.98 12.76
C MET A 11 23.33 -1.05 12.17
N CYS A 12 24.42 -0.79 12.89
CA CYS A 12 25.51 0.04 12.37
C CYS A 12 26.15 -0.48 11.06
N ILE A 13 26.17 -1.80 10.85
CA ILE A 13 26.66 -2.41 9.60
C ILE A 13 25.64 -2.17 8.47
N ARG A 14 24.34 -2.35 8.73
CA ARG A 14 23.29 -2.12 7.75
C ARG A 14 23.26 -0.68 7.28
N ASP A 15 23.31 0.28 8.19
CA ASP A 15 23.31 1.71 7.87
C ASP A 15 24.52 2.08 7.03
N ARG A 16 25.70 1.54 7.36
CA ARG A 16 26.92 1.76 6.60
C ARG A 16 26.82 1.21 5.17
N ASN A 17 26.21 0.03 4.99
CA ASN A 17 26.03 -0.57 3.67
C ASN A 17 25.06 0.24 2.82
N GLN A 18 23.93 0.67 3.39
CA GLN A 18 22.97 1.53 2.69
C GLN A 18 23.60 2.86 2.31
N LYS A 19 24.30 3.51 3.23
CA LYS A 19 25.01 4.77 2.96
C LYS A 19 26.04 4.62 1.85
N ARG A 20 26.86 3.56 1.87
CA ARG A 20 27.84 3.27 0.81
C ARG A 20 27.13 3.03 -0.52
N TRP A 21 26.06 2.27 -0.54
CA TRP A 21 25.27 2.00 -1.74
C TRP A 21 24.78 3.31 -2.38
N TRP A 22 24.22 4.22 -1.59
CA TRP A 22 23.80 5.53 -2.09
C TRP A 22 24.94 6.36 -2.64
N GLN A 23 26.08 6.37 -1.94
CA GLN A 23 27.28 7.07 -2.41
C GLN A 23 27.76 6.51 -3.76
N GLU A 24 27.87 5.19 -3.87
CA GLU A 24 28.28 4.53 -5.13
C GLU A 24 27.33 4.84 -6.27
N LYS A 25 26.01 4.81 -6.02
CA LYS A 25 25.00 5.09 -7.04
C LYS A 25 24.97 6.54 -7.50
N LEU A 26 25.08 7.49 -6.59
CA LEU A 26 24.91 8.91 -6.90
C LEU A 26 26.21 9.60 -7.31
N GLU A 27 27.33 9.30 -6.64
CA GLU A 27 28.61 9.95 -6.93
C GLU A 27 29.18 9.49 -8.27
N THR A 28 29.05 8.22 -8.64
CA THR A 28 29.53 7.66 -9.91
C THR A 28 28.94 8.40 -11.11
N ILE A 29 27.65 8.73 -11.06
CA ILE A 29 26.95 9.44 -12.14
C ILE A 29 26.83 10.94 -11.87
N ARG A 30 27.37 11.44 -10.75
CA ARG A 30 27.24 12.83 -10.29
C ARG A 30 25.77 13.28 -10.23
N SER A 31 24.86 12.38 -9.81
CA SER A 31 23.42 12.59 -9.77
C SER A 31 22.80 13.05 -11.10
N LYS A 32 23.43 12.74 -12.24
CA LYS A 32 22.95 13.14 -13.56
C LYS A 32 22.51 11.91 -14.36
N PRO A 33 21.27 11.88 -14.84
CA PRO A 33 20.81 10.82 -15.73
C PRO A 33 21.58 10.86 -17.07
N ASN A 34 21.82 9.68 -17.63
CA ASN A 34 22.41 9.55 -18.97
C ASN A 34 21.57 8.54 -19.77
N PHE A 35 20.43 8.99 -20.25
CA PHE A 35 19.51 8.17 -21.04
C PHE A 35 19.78 8.30 -22.54
N GLY A 36 19.66 7.19 -23.27
CA GLY A 36 19.70 7.17 -24.72
C GLY A 36 18.46 7.83 -25.35
N ALA A 37 18.53 8.07 -26.64
CA ALA A 37 17.49 8.77 -27.41
C ALA A 37 16.10 8.12 -27.26
N ASP A 38 16.03 6.79 -27.30
CA ASP A 38 14.74 6.06 -27.21
C ASP A 38 14.08 6.23 -25.83
N LYS A 39 14.87 6.17 -24.76
CA LYS A 39 14.35 6.42 -23.41
C LYS A 39 13.86 7.85 -23.23
N LYS A 40 14.57 8.82 -23.80
CA LYS A 40 14.15 10.23 -23.78
C LYS A 40 12.84 10.44 -24.54
N LYS A 41 12.68 9.80 -25.70
CA LYS A 41 11.42 9.81 -26.46
C LYS A 41 10.28 9.16 -25.67
N GLN A 42 10.53 8.04 -25.01
CA GLN A 42 9.55 7.38 -24.14
C GLN A 42 9.11 8.32 -23.00
N ILE A 43 10.05 9.02 -22.36
CA ILE A 43 9.74 10.00 -21.31
C ILE A 43 8.84 11.11 -21.88
N LEU A 44 9.18 11.68 -23.05
CA LEU A 44 8.37 12.70 -23.70
C LEU A 44 6.97 12.19 -24.04
N ASP A 45 6.87 10.95 -24.50
CA ASP A 45 5.58 10.31 -24.79
C ASP A 45 4.71 10.20 -23.54
N ARG A 46 5.25 9.79 -22.40
CA ARG A 46 4.53 9.71 -21.13
C ARG A 46 4.08 11.09 -20.62
N LEU A 47 4.93 12.11 -20.78
CA LEU A 47 4.54 13.51 -20.47
C LEU A 47 3.43 14.00 -21.39
N THR A 48 3.49 13.62 -22.68
CA THR A 48 2.46 13.97 -23.66
C THR A 48 1.14 13.29 -23.36
N ALA A 49 1.16 12.04 -22.94
CA ALA A 49 -0.03 11.32 -22.49
C ALA A 49 -0.64 11.97 -21.25
N ALA A 50 0.18 12.31 -20.26
CA ALA A 50 -0.27 12.97 -19.03
C ALA A 50 -0.95 14.32 -19.29
N GLU A 51 -0.27 15.22 -19.99
CA GLU A 51 -0.82 16.55 -20.35
C GLU A 51 -2.01 16.42 -21.30
N GLY A 52 -1.93 15.50 -22.27
CA GLY A 52 -2.96 15.30 -23.28
C GLY A 52 -4.30 14.89 -22.71
N LEU A 53 -4.34 13.98 -21.72
CA LEU A 53 -5.56 13.57 -21.03
C LEU A 53 -6.17 14.76 -20.26
N GLU A 54 -5.34 15.50 -19.51
CA GLU A 54 -5.83 16.64 -18.72
C GLU A 54 -6.44 17.73 -19.62
N ARG A 55 -5.78 18.05 -20.73
CA ARG A 55 -6.30 19.01 -21.71
C ARG A 55 -7.59 18.54 -22.38
N PHE A 56 -7.67 17.24 -22.70
CA PHE A 56 -8.87 16.66 -23.28
C PHE A 56 -10.05 16.78 -22.33
N LEU A 57 -9.87 16.37 -21.07
CA LEU A 57 -10.92 16.46 -20.04
C LEU A 57 -11.30 17.90 -19.74
N HIS A 58 -10.33 18.83 -19.71
CA HIS A 58 -10.58 20.25 -19.51
C HIS A 58 -11.46 20.86 -20.60
N THR A 59 -11.23 20.45 -21.84
CA THR A 59 -11.98 20.97 -23.00
C THR A 59 -13.37 20.35 -23.09
N LYS A 60 -13.49 19.05 -22.85
CA LYS A 60 -14.76 18.31 -23.03
C LYS A 60 -15.68 18.43 -21.82
N TYR A 61 -15.13 18.45 -20.60
CA TYR A 61 -15.88 18.41 -19.35
C TYR A 61 -15.57 19.61 -18.46
N VAL A 62 -15.89 20.79 -18.96
CA VAL A 62 -15.60 22.07 -18.30
C VAL A 62 -16.18 22.12 -16.90
N GLY A 63 -15.36 22.47 -15.90
CA GLY A 63 -15.78 22.65 -14.51
C GLY A 63 -16.12 21.37 -13.75
N GLN A 64 -16.06 20.18 -14.37
CA GLN A 64 -16.23 18.93 -13.63
C GLN A 64 -14.98 18.58 -12.81
N LYS A 65 -15.17 18.19 -11.55
CA LYS A 65 -14.08 17.79 -10.65
C LYS A 65 -13.37 16.55 -11.19
N ARG A 66 -12.05 16.63 -11.31
CA ARG A 66 -11.17 15.55 -11.74
C ARG A 66 -9.84 15.50 -10.97
N PHE A 67 -9.52 16.53 -10.18
CA PHE A 67 -8.26 16.71 -9.47
C PHE A 67 -7.05 16.57 -10.40
N SER A 68 -6.94 17.52 -11.32
CA SER A 68 -5.94 17.53 -12.40
C SER A 68 -4.51 17.33 -11.91
N LEU A 69 -3.73 16.55 -12.69
CA LEU A 69 -2.32 16.33 -12.50
C LEU A 69 -1.45 17.47 -13.10
N GLU A 70 -2.04 18.44 -13.80
CA GLU A 70 -1.27 19.48 -14.48
C GLU A 70 -0.30 20.20 -13.53
N GLY A 71 0.97 20.23 -13.91
CA GLY A 71 2.10 20.69 -13.12
C GLY A 71 2.91 19.56 -12.46
N GLY A 72 2.39 18.34 -12.44
CA GLY A 72 3.05 17.13 -11.93
C GLY A 72 3.15 16.01 -12.95
N GLU A 73 3.18 16.29 -14.24
CA GLU A 73 3.10 15.33 -15.35
C GLU A 73 4.23 14.29 -15.31
N SER A 74 5.40 14.63 -14.78
CA SER A 74 6.55 13.72 -14.64
C SER A 74 6.24 12.50 -13.76
N PHE A 75 5.21 12.57 -12.92
CA PHE A 75 4.72 11.43 -12.15
C PHE A 75 4.28 10.25 -13.05
N ILE A 76 3.68 10.50 -14.21
CA ILE A 76 3.29 9.42 -15.12
C ILE A 76 4.53 8.74 -15.75
N ALA A 77 5.59 9.50 -16.06
CA ALA A 77 6.85 8.92 -16.48
C ALA A 77 7.52 8.11 -15.36
N ALA A 78 7.42 8.55 -14.11
CA ALA A 78 7.88 7.80 -12.94
C ALA A 78 7.12 6.48 -12.77
N MET A 79 5.79 6.49 -12.90
CA MET A 79 4.96 5.28 -12.78
C MET A 79 5.26 4.28 -13.89
N ASP A 80 5.41 4.72 -15.15
CA ASP A 80 5.81 3.85 -16.26
C ASP A 80 7.16 3.20 -15.99
N GLU A 81 8.16 3.98 -15.58
CA GLU A 81 9.47 3.47 -15.20
C GLU A 81 9.41 2.45 -14.07
N LEU A 82 8.66 2.77 -13.01
CA LEU A 82 8.52 1.89 -11.85
C LEU A 82 7.93 0.53 -12.26
N ILE A 83 6.87 0.53 -13.05
CA ILE A 83 6.20 -0.70 -13.51
C ILE A 83 7.14 -1.54 -14.37
N GLN A 84 7.78 -0.95 -15.39
CA GLN A 84 8.65 -1.66 -16.31
C GLN A 84 9.91 -2.21 -15.61
N SER A 85 10.52 -1.40 -14.77
CA SER A 85 11.71 -1.78 -13.99
C SER A 85 11.40 -2.81 -12.90
N ALA A 86 10.23 -2.73 -12.25
CA ALA A 86 9.80 -3.71 -11.25
C ALA A 86 9.61 -5.09 -11.88
N GLY A 87 8.92 -5.16 -13.03
CA GLY A 87 8.77 -6.41 -13.76
C GLY A 87 10.12 -6.99 -14.20
N ALA A 88 11.03 -6.16 -14.73
CA ALA A 88 12.38 -6.59 -15.09
C ALA A 88 13.17 -7.19 -13.90
N LYS A 89 12.84 -6.79 -12.66
CA LYS A 89 13.43 -7.31 -11.41
C LYS A 89 12.65 -8.49 -10.81
N GLY A 90 11.64 -9.02 -11.51
CA GLY A 90 10.88 -10.20 -11.11
C GLY A 90 9.66 -9.92 -10.21
N VAL A 91 9.25 -8.67 -10.07
CA VAL A 91 7.95 -8.33 -9.45
C VAL A 91 6.84 -8.82 -10.37
N GLN A 92 5.84 -9.49 -9.82
CA GLN A 92 4.72 -10.07 -10.53
C GLN A 92 3.41 -9.31 -10.25
N GLU A 93 3.37 -8.54 -9.19
CA GLU A 93 2.18 -7.77 -8.81
C GLU A 93 2.57 -6.47 -8.11
N ILE A 94 1.91 -5.38 -8.51
CA ILE A 94 2.07 -4.05 -7.90
C ILE A 94 0.71 -3.62 -7.37
N VAL A 95 0.63 -3.32 -6.08
CA VAL A 95 -0.57 -2.81 -5.43
C VAL A 95 -0.36 -1.32 -5.15
N ILE A 96 -1.25 -0.49 -5.69
CA ILE A 96 -1.13 0.96 -5.67
C ILE A 96 -2.21 1.55 -4.77
N GLY A 97 -1.81 2.37 -3.81
CA GLY A 97 -2.67 3.28 -3.06
C GLY A 97 -2.39 4.72 -3.45
N MET A 98 -3.41 5.51 -3.70
CA MET A 98 -3.18 6.91 -4.04
C MET A 98 -4.39 7.78 -3.72
N ALA A 99 -4.12 9.07 -3.47
CA ALA A 99 -5.13 10.12 -3.34
C ALA A 99 -5.78 10.47 -4.71
N HIS A 100 -6.60 11.49 -4.72
CA HIS A 100 -7.41 11.89 -5.89
C HIS A 100 -6.58 12.48 -7.04
N ARG A 101 -5.54 13.29 -6.71
CA ARG A 101 -4.79 14.05 -7.71
C ARG A 101 -4.01 13.14 -8.64
N GLY A 102 -4.29 13.27 -9.94
CA GLY A 102 -3.69 12.46 -10.98
C GLY A 102 -4.25 11.04 -11.08
N ARG A 103 -5.24 10.67 -10.27
CA ARG A 103 -5.80 9.31 -10.26
C ARG A 103 -6.41 8.91 -11.58
N LEU A 104 -7.19 9.80 -12.23
CA LEU A 104 -7.76 9.54 -13.55
C LEU A 104 -6.67 9.36 -14.62
N ASN A 105 -5.57 10.08 -14.46
CA ASN A 105 -4.42 9.95 -15.34
C ASN A 105 -3.73 8.59 -15.17
N VAL A 106 -3.54 8.13 -13.93
CA VAL A 106 -3.02 6.78 -13.63
C VAL A 106 -3.93 5.70 -14.18
N LEU A 107 -5.24 5.81 -14.01
CA LEU A 107 -6.23 4.86 -14.55
C LEU A 107 -6.06 4.66 -16.05
N VAL A 108 -5.94 5.75 -16.82
CA VAL A 108 -5.84 5.69 -18.28
C VAL A 108 -4.42 5.42 -18.74
N ASN A 109 -3.43 6.19 -18.27
CA ASN A 109 -2.07 6.22 -18.83
C ASN A 109 -1.06 5.29 -18.13
N SER A 110 -1.42 4.67 -16.99
CA SER A 110 -0.57 3.69 -16.32
C SER A 110 -1.22 2.30 -16.25
N LEU A 111 -2.53 2.23 -15.94
CA LEU A 111 -3.24 0.95 -15.83
C LEU A 111 -3.99 0.56 -17.12
N GLY A 112 -4.14 1.48 -18.08
CA GLY A 112 -4.78 1.19 -19.35
C GLY A 112 -6.30 1.07 -19.31
N LYS A 113 -6.99 1.72 -18.36
CA LYS A 113 -8.45 1.86 -18.44
C LYS A 113 -8.82 2.54 -19.75
N MET A 114 -9.81 1.98 -20.45
CA MET A 114 -10.23 2.56 -21.74
C MET A 114 -10.76 3.99 -21.54
N PRO A 115 -10.31 4.97 -22.35
CA PRO A 115 -10.82 6.33 -22.26
C PRO A 115 -12.34 6.43 -22.35
N LYS A 116 -12.99 5.62 -23.20
CA LYS A 116 -14.45 5.59 -23.33
C LYS A 116 -15.15 5.23 -22.02
N ASP A 117 -14.56 4.31 -21.23
CA ASP A 117 -15.15 3.86 -19.95
C ASP A 117 -15.01 4.97 -18.90
N LEU A 118 -13.89 5.73 -18.94
CA LEU A 118 -13.74 6.91 -18.11
C LEU A 118 -14.72 8.02 -18.52
N PHE A 119 -14.94 8.23 -19.82
CA PHE A 119 -15.87 9.26 -20.30
C PHE A 119 -17.32 8.96 -19.92
N ALA A 120 -17.71 7.69 -19.88
CA ALA A 120 -19.03 7.29 -19.41
C ALA A 120 -19.32 7.75 -17.96
N GLU A 121 -18.29 7.80 -17.11
CA GLU A 121 -18.38 8.33 -15.75
C GLU A 121 -18.64 9.85 -15.73
N PHE A 122 -18.02 10.60 -16.67
CA PHE A 122 -18.28 12.03 -16.81
C PHE A 122 -19.65 12.33 -17.41
N ASP A 123 -20.12 11.47 -18.31
CA ASP A 123 -21.40 11.59 -19.00
C ASP A 123 -22.56 11.01 -18.17
N HIS A 124 -22.29 10.44 -16.98
CA HIS A 124 -23.26 9.75 -16.11
C HIS A 124 -24.02 8.62 -16.84
N THR A 125 -23.32 7.92 -17.71
CA THR A 125 -23.84 6.78 -18.48
C THR A 125 -23.16 5.46 -18.12
N ALA A 126 -22.21 5.48 -17.17
CA ALA A 126 -21.60 4.25 -16.66
C ALA A 126 -22.66 3.38 -15.99
N PRO A 127 -22.59 2.04 -16.15
CA PRO A 127 -23.47 1.14 -15.42
C PRO A 127 -23.28 1.30 -13.91
N GLU A 128 -24.37 1.50 -13.18
CA GLU A 128 -24.35 1.50 -11.72
C GLU A 128 -24.60 0.05 -11.24
N ASP A 129 -23.53 -0.68 -11.00
CA ASP A 129 -23.60 -2.08 -10.51
C ASP A 129 -23.84 -2.18 -9.00
N LEU A 130 -23.76 -1.06 -8.28
CA LEU A 130 -23.88 -0.99 -6.82
C LEU A 130 -25.08 -0.12 -6.40
N PRO A 131 -25.72 -0.46 -5.28
CA PRO A 131 -26.87 0.30 -4.74
C PRO A 131 -26.54 1.75 -4.37
N ALA A 132 -25.25 2.06 -4.15
CA ALA A 132 -24.75 3.39 -3.87
C ALA A 132 -23.59 3.67 -4.83
N GLY A 133 -23.75 4.71 -5.67
CA GLY A 133 -22.67 5.20 -6.52
C GLY A 133 -21.56 5.88 -5.72
N ASP A 134 -20.36 5.94 -6.30
CA ASP A 134 -19.23 6.69 -5.77
C ASP A 134 -18.70 7.64 -6.85
N VAL A 135 -17.84 8.58 -6.46
CA VAL A 135 -17.30 9.56 -7.40
C VAL A 135 -16.16 8.94 -8.23
N LYS A 136 -16.06 9.39 -9.48
CA LYS A 136 -15.10 8.85 -10.47
C LYS A 136 -13.63 8.82 -10.00
N TYR A 137 -13.23 9.75 -9.14
CA TYR A 137 -11.86 9.85 -8.62
C TYR A 137 -11.61 9.01 -7.35
N HIS A 138 -12.55 8.14 -6.96
CA HIS A 138 -12.36 7.10 -5.95
C HIS A 138 -12.18 5.70 -6.55
N GLN A 139 -12.47 5.53 -7.84
CA GLN A 139 -12.47 4.22 -8.49
C GLN A 139 -11.15 3.48 -8.38
N GLY A 140 -11.24 2.19 -8.04
CA GLY A 140 -10.17 1.22 -8.22
C GLY A 140 -10.17 0.64 -9.64
N PHE A 141 -9.08 -0.02 -9.98
CA PHE A 141 -8.94 -0.73 -11.26
C PHE A 141 -7.83 -1.76 -11.17
N SER A 142 -7.95 -2.84 -11.93
CA SER A 142 -6.84 -3.77 -12.08
C SER A 142 -6.65 -4.17 -13.55
N SER A 143 -5.41 -4.42 -13.92
CA SER A 143 -5.03 -4.83 -15.26
C SER A 143 -3.73 -5.61 -15.23
N ASP A 144 -3.46 -6.35 -16.29
CA ASP A 144 -2.21 -7.06 -16.50
C ASP A 144 -1.43 -6.38 -17.61
N VAL A 145 -0.18 -6.07 -17.37
CA VAL A 145 0.68 -5.37 -18.34
C VAL A 145 1.93 -6.18 -18.66
N THR A 146 2.44 -6.04 -19.87
CA THR A 146 3.70 -6.65 -20.27
C THR A 146 4.88 -5.80 -19.79
N THR A 147 5.89 -6.47 -19.25
CA THR A 147 7.16 -5.84 -18.87
C THR A 147 8.32 -6.68 -19.41
N PRO A 148 9.56 -6.16 -19.40
CA PRO A 148 10.73 -6.94 -19.82
C PRO A 148 10.93 -8.25 -19.04
N GLY A 149 10.42 -8.35 -17.81
CA GLY A 149 10.49 -9.56 -16.99
C GLY A 149 9.28 -10.48 -17.10
N GLY A 150 8.30 -10.14 -17.93
CA GLY A 150 7.04 -10.87 -18.09
C GLY A 150 5.82 -10.07 -17.63
N PRO A 151 4.66 -10.73 -17.55
CA PRO A 151 3.42 -10.09 -17.09
C PRO A 151 3.50 -9.59 -15.64
N VAL A 152 2.98 -8.40 -15.40
CA VAL A 152 2.80 -7.82 -14.06
C VAL A 152 1.34 -7.44 -13.88
N HIS A 153 0.74 -7.91 -12.79
CA HIS A 153 -0.59 -7.50 -12.38
C HIS A 153 -0.53 -6.17 -11.64
N LEU A 154 -1.30 -5.19 -12.09
CA LEU A 154 -1.45 -3.88 -11.45
C LEU A 154 -2.80 -3.82 -10.77
N SER A 155 -2.81 -3.40 -9.52
CA SER A 155 -4.04 -3.24 -8.73
C SER A 155 -4.04 -1.87 -8.06
N LEU A 156 -4.92 -0.98 -8.50
CA LEU A 156 -5.18 0.31 -7.85
C LEU A 156 -6.33 0.13 -6.87
N ALA A 157 -6.06 0.28 -5.59
CA ALA A 157 -7.07 0.18 -4.55
C ALA A 157 -8.11 1.31 -4.68
N PHE A 158 -9.35 1.06 -4.27
CA PHE A 158 -10.34 2.12 -4.06
C PHE A 158 -9.83 3.14 -3.05
N ASN A 159 -10.25 4.39 -3.18
CA ASN A 159 -9.83 5.45 -2.28
C ASN A 159 -11.05 6.25 -1.81
N PRO A 160 -11.24 6.47 -0.51
CA PRO A 160 -12.30 7.35 0.00
C PRO A 160 -11.85 8.81 0.02
N SER A 161 -12.72 9.70 0.45
CA SER A 161 -12.38 11.12 0.66
C SER A 161 -11.43 11.37 1.83
N HIS A 162 -11.32 10.42 2.78
CA HIS A 162 -10.36 10.49 3.88
C HIS A 162 -8.96 10.19 3.36
N LEU A 163 -8.11 11.21 3.35
CA LEU A 163 -6.76 11.11 2.79
C LEU A 163 -5.88 10.17 3.62
N GLU A 164 -5.04 9.40 2.94
CA GLU A 164 -4.02 8.49 3.49
C GLU A 164 -4.56 7.20 4.14
N ILE A 165 -5.88 7.05 4.36
CA ILE A 165 -6.42 5.81 4.97
C ILE A 165 -6.22 4.57 4.07
N VAL A 166 -6.05 4.75 2.78
CA VAL A 166 -5.75 3.66 1.84
C VAL A 166 -4.38 3.02 2.07
N ASN A 167 -3.45 3.73 2.73
CA ASN A 167 -2.07 3.27 2.91
C ASN A 167 -1.99 1.94 3.66
N PRO A 168 -2.48 1.82 4.89
CA PRO A 168 -2.44 0.54 5.60
C PRO A 168 -3.28 -0.55 4.91
N VAL A 169 -4.34 -0.18 4.20
CA VAL A 169 -5.16 -1.13 3.41
C VAL A 169 -4.32 -1.78 2.30
N VAL A 170 -3.52 -0.98 1.59
CA VAL A 170 -2.59 -1.48 0.57
C VAL A 170 -1.52 -2.39 1.19
N GLU A 171 -0.95 -2.00 2.33
CA GLU A 171 0.05 -2.81 3.02
C GLU A 171 -0.53 -4.17 3.45
N GLY A 172 -1.73 -4.20 4.01
CA GLY A 172 -2.43 -5.44 4.35
C GLY A 172 -2.74 -6.31 3.14
N SER A 173 -3.19 -5.69 2.06
CA SER A 173 -3.43 -6.33 0.77
C SER A 173 -2.16 -6.97 0.19
N VAL A 174 -1.03 -6.27 0.26
CA VAL A 174 0.29 -6.80 -0.15
C VAL A 174 0.70 -7.98 0.73
N ARG A 175 0.52 -7.88 2.05
CA ARG A 175 0.87 -8.95 2.98
C ARG A 175 0.08 -10.23 2.69
N ALA A 176 -1.22 -10.16 2.46
CA ALA A 176 -2.04 -11.32 2.09
C ALA A 176 -1.52 -11.99 0.79
N ARG A 177 -1.12 -11.17 -0.19
CA ARG A 177 -0.54 -11.65 -1.43
C ARG A 177 0.84 -12.30 -1.26
N MET A 178 1.66 -11.76 -0.36
CA MET A 178 2.97 -12.35 0.00
C MET A 178 2.79 -13.69 0.68
N ASP A 179 1.89 -13.78 1.66
CA ASP A 179 1.62 -15.02 2.40
C ASP A 179 1.12 -16.12 1.44
N ARG A 180 0.19 -15.81 0.54
CA ARG A 180 -0.31 -16.72 -0.50
C ARG A 180 0.76 -17.22 -1.47
N ARG A 181 1.80 -16.41 -1.71
CA ARG A 181 2.94 -16.76 -2.59
C ARG A 181 4.09 -17.43 -1.86
N ALA A 182 4.02 -17.56 -0.54
CA ALA A 182 5.16 -17.93 0.30
C ALA A 182 6.39 -17.03 -0.01
N ASP A 183 6.17 -15.72 -0.14
CA ASP A 183 7.19 -14.70 -0.41
C ASP A 183 7.50 -13.87 0.85
N PRO A 184 8.24 -14.41 1.83
CA PRO A 184 8.47 -13.73 3.11
C PRO A 184 9.31 -12.46 3.00
N HIS A 185 9.90 -12.22 1.83
CA HIS A 185 10.79 -11.08 1.60
C HIS A 185 10.21 -10.02 0.66
N GLY A 186 8.98 -10.17 0.20
CA GLY A 186 8.34 -9.22 -0.70
C GLY A 186 9.10 -9.01 -2.01
N LYS A 187 9.55 -10.09 -2.64
CA LYS A 187 10.26 -10.02 -3.93
C LYS A 187 9.32 -9.96 -5.11
N GLN A 188 8.13 -10.58 -4.98
CA GLN A 188 7.18 -10.75 -6.07
C GLN A 188 6.04 -9.74 -6.01
N VAL A 189 5.79 -9.12 -4.85
CA VAL A 189 4.73 -8.13 -4.65
C VAL A 189 5.33 -6.81 -4.19
N LEU A 190 4.92 -5.71 -4.81
CA LEU A 190 5.42 -4.37 -4.54
C LEU A 190 4.28 -3.44 -4.12
N PRO A 191 4.28 -2.90 -2.89
CA PRO A 191 3.42 -1.79 -2.53
C PRO A 191 3.96 -0.46 -3.09
N VAL A 192 3.06 0.34 -3.64
CA VAL A 192 3.35 1.71 -4.10
C VAL A 192 2.30 2.64 -3.53
N LEU A 193 2.73 3.65 -2.77
CA LEU A 193 1.85 4.62 -2.15
C LEU A 193 2.14 6.01 -2.71
N VAL A 194 1.10 6.68 -3.22
CA VAL A 194 1.19 8.00 -3.85
C VAL A 194 0.45 9.01 -3.00
N HIS A 195 1.15 10.05 -2.60
CA HIS A 195 0.72 11.02 -1.60
C HIS A 195 0.67 12.45 -2.15
N GLY A 196 -0.15 13.30 -1.53
CA GLY A 196 0.02 14.75 -1.56
C GLY A 196 0.89 15.18 -0.39
N ASP A 197 1.72 16.21 -0.57
CA ASP A 197 2.69 16.67 0.44
C ASP A 197 2.05 17.07 1.78
N ALA A 198 0.95 17.78 1.75
CA ALA A 198 0.27 18.21 2.97
C ALA A 198 -0.38 17.05 3.73
N ALA A 199 -1.01 16.11 3.02
CA ALA A 199 -1.61 14.93 3.62
C ALA A 199 -0.55 13.97 4.16
N PHE A 200 0.55 13.78 3.43
CA PHE A 200 1.66 12.93 3.88
C PHE A 200 2.22 13.37 5.22
N ALA A 201 2.46 14.67 5.40
CA ALA A 201 2.95 15.21 6.66
C ALA A 201 1.91 15.28 7.78
N GLY A 202 0.62 15.51 7.43
CA GLY A 202 -0.40 15.92 8.39
C GLY A 202 -1.33 14.82 8.89
N GLN A 203 -1.52 13.73 8.13
CA GLN A 203 -2.44 12.67 8.51
C GLN A 203 -1.78 11.63 9.43
N GLY A 204 -2.30 11.47 10.65
CA GLY A 204 -1.73 10.58 11.68
C GLY A 204 -1.66 9.12 11.26
N VAL A 205 -2.63 8.62 10.49
CA VAL A 205 -2.63 7.25 9.95
C VAL A 205 -1.40 6.93 9.12
N ASN A 206 -0.79 7.95 8.50
CA ASN A 206 0.43 7.77 7.74
C ASN A 206 1.64 7.46 8.65
N GLN A 207 1.77 8.17 9.78
CA GLN A 207 2.80 7.87 10.78
C GLN A 207 2.59 6.48 11.39
N GLU A 208 1.35 6.09 11.66
CA GLU A 208 1.02 4.74 12.12
C GLU A 208 1.44 3.68 11.11
N THR A 209 1.11 3.88 9.82
CA THR A 209 1.50 2.97 8.72
C THR A 209 3.02 2.84 8.61
N LEU A 210 3.75 3.95 8.68
CA LEU A 210 5.21 3.95 8.68
C LEU A 210 5.76 3.17 9.89
N ALA A 211 5.16 3.31 11.07
CA ALA A 211 5.59 2.58 12.26
C ALA A 211 5.42 1.05 12.12
N LEU A 212 4.48 0.59 11.29
CA LEU A 212 4.27 -0.84 10.98
C LEU A 212 5.35 -1.42 10.07
N ALA A 213 5.98 -0.63 9.20
CA ALA A 213 6.73 -1.03 8.00
C ALA A 213 7.77 -2.15 8.20
N GLN A 214 8.48 -2.17 9.34
CA GLN A 214 9.52 -3.17 9.63
C GLN A 214 9.16 -4.09 10.80
N THR A 215 7.92 -4.05 11.27
CA THR A 215 7.46 -4.92 12.35
C THR A 215 7.09 -6.31 11.83
N ARG A 216 7.31 -7.34 12.65
CA ARG A 216 7.21 -8.74 12.24
C ARG A 216 5.86 -9.12 11.63
N GLY A 217 4.78 -8.61 12.19
CA GLY A 217 3.42 -8.95 11.76
C GLY A 217 2.95 -8.23 10.51
N TYR A 218 3.59 -7.10 10.16
CA TYR A 218 3.10 -6.15 9.17
C TYR A 218 4.08 -5.87 8.03
N TYR A 219 5.25 -6.46 8.08
CA TYR A 219 6.30 -6.31 7.08
C TYR A 219 5.84 -6.73 5.67
N THR A 220 6.13 -5.89 4.67
CA THR A 220 5.75 -6.08 3.25
C THR A 220 6.94 -6.08 2.28
N GLY A 221 8.16 -6.06 2.81
CA GLY A 221 9.38 -5.99 1.99
C GLY A 221 9.75 -4.57 1.57
N GLY A 222 9.17 -3.57 2.21
CA GLY A 222 9.37 -2.14 1.94
C GLY A 222 8.44 -1.60 0.85
N THR A 223 8.11 -0.33 0.97
CA THR A 223 7.17 0.41 0.13
C THR A 223 7.89 1.49 -0.65
N VAL A 224 7.51 1.68 -1.91
CA VAL A 224 7.92 2.85 -2.69
C VAL A 224 6.87 3.93 -2.50
N HIS A 225 7.23 4.99 -1.81
CA HIS A 225 6.40 6.18 -1.64
C HIS A 225 6.72 7.22 -2.71
N ILE A 226 5.71 7.76 -3.38
CA ILE A 226 5.87 8.84 -4.34
C ILE A 226 5.02 10.02 -3.88
N ILE A 227 5.62 11.18 -3.68
CA ILE A 227 4.91 12.37 -3.26
C ILE A 227 4.77 13.31 -4.46
N ILE A 228 3.53 13.62 -4.84
CA ILE A 228 3.21 14.70 -5.77
C ILE A 228 3.21 15.98 -4.94
N ASN A 229 4.40 16.55 -4.75
CA ASN A 229 4.62 17.70 -3.89
C ASN A 229 4.35 19.00 -4.66
N ASN A 230 3.09 19.39 -4.70
CA ASN A 230 2.68 20.63 -5.37
C ASN A 230 2.80 21.88 -4.47
N GLN A 231 3.40 21.72 -3.28
CA GLN A 231 3.78 22.78 -2.36
C GLN A 231 2.60 23.56 -1.75
N ILE A 232 1.40 22.99 -1.80
CA ILE A 232 0.19 23.60 -1.23
C ILE A 232 -0.83 22.53 -0.82
N GLY A 233 -1.36 22.64 0.41
CA GLY A 233 -2.49 21.84 0.90
C GLY A 233 -3.79 22.66 0.84
N PHE A 234 -4.81 22.17 0.14
CA PHE A 234 -6.08 22.88 -0.06
C PHE A 234 -5.85 24.35 -0.48
N THR A 235 -6.12 25.30 0.43
CA THR A 235 -5.99 26.75 0.24
C THR A 235 -5.13 27.41 1.32
N THR A 236 -4.28 26.65 2.02
CA THR A 236 -3.41 27.19 3.07
C THR A 236 -2.54 28.31 2.51
N SER A 237 -2.81 29.55 2.91
CA SER A 237 -2.21 30.74 2.30
C SER A 237 -0.85 31.12 2.91
N ASP A 238 -0.64 30.81 4.18
CA ASP A 238 0.63 31.08 4.88
C ASP A 238 1.43 29.79 5.02
N PRO A 239 2.66 29.72 4.49
CA PRO A 239 3.51 28.52 4.63
C PRO A 239 3.80 28.12 6.08
N ARG A 240 3.72 29.05 7.03
CA ARG A 240 3.92 28.77 8.47
C ARG A 240 2.79 27.92 9.07
N ASP A 241 1.62 27.90 8.43
CA ASP A 241 0.46 27.13 8.84
C ASP A 241 0.45 25.73 8.21
N ALA A 242 1.37 25.45 7.27
CA ALA A 242 1.38 24.19 6.52
C ALA A 242 1.96 23.02 7.32
N ARG A 243 3.07 23.23 8.02
CA ARG A 243 3.75 22.21 8.85
C ARG A 243 4.86 22.82 9.69
N SER A 244 5.30 22.10 10.72
CA SER A 244 6.38 22.52 11.63
C SER A 244 7.78 22.26 11.07
N THR A 245 7.91 21.42 10.03
CA THR A 245 9.20 21.00 9.48
C THR A 245 9.45 21.61 8.10
N LEU A 246 10.73 21.60 7.65
CA LEU A 246 11.10 22.11 6.33
C LEU A 246 10.51 21.24 5.21
N TYR A 247 10.57 19.91 5.36
CA TYR A 247 10.11 18.96 4.37
C TYR A 247 8.87 18.19 4.87
N CYS A 248 7.92 17.93 3.98
CA CYS A 248 6.81 17.03 4.29
C CYS A 248 7.28 15.60 4.60
N THR A 249 8.45 15.25 4.12
CA THR A 249 9.09 13.94 4.29
C THR A 249 9.82 13.76 5.62
N ASP A 250 9.88 14.77 6.49
CA ASP A 250 10.59 14.65 7.77
C ASP A 250 10.01 13.56 8.69
N ILE A 251 8.75 13.17 8.49
CA ILE A 251 8.11 12.07 9.23
C ILE A 251 8.77 10.72 8.98
N VAL A 252 9.36 10.48 7.80
CA VAL A 252 9.97 9.17 7.50
C VAL A 252 11.32 8.94 8.19
N LYS A 253 11.84 9.94 8.87
CA LYS A 253 13.01 9.80 9.75
C LYS A 253 12.77 8.81 10.89
N MET A 254 11.49 8.63 11.30
CA MET A 254 11.12 7.65 12.33
C MET A 254 11.44 6.20 11.93
N ILE A 255 11.48 5.90 10.63
CA ILE A 255 11.81 4.57 10.10
C ILE A 255 13.16 4.55 9.35
N GLU A 256 13.91 5.65 9.40
CA GLU A 256 15.22 5.77 8.74
C GLU A 256 15.15 5.52 7.22
N SER A 257 14.05 5.93 6.59
CA SER A 257 13.84 5.78 5.15
C SER A 257 14.64 6.86 4.39
N PRO A 258 15.31 6.50 3.29
CA PRO A 258 15.92 7.49 2.41
C PRO A 258 14.87 8.28 1.64
N VAL A 259 15.18 9.53 1.36
CA VAL A 259 14.34 10.45 0.58
C VAL A 259 15.14 11.01 -0.58
N LEU A 260 14.55 10.96 -1.77
CA LEU A 260 15.05 11.56 -2.99
C LEU A 260 14.17 12.76 -3.34
N HIS A 261 14.67 13.98 -3.12
CA HIS A 261 14.01 15.20 -3.58
C HIS A 261 14.39 15.45 -5.04
N VAL A 262 13.39 15.58 -5.91
CA VAL A 262 13.62 15.76 -7.33
C VAL A 262 12.73 16.85 -7.92
N ASN A 263 13.27 17.66 -8.83
CA ASN A 263 12.51 18.68 -9.54
C ASN A 263 11.59 18.02 -10.59
N GLY A 264 10.28 18.23 -10.47
CA GLY A 264 9.28 17.74 -11.40
C GLY A 264 9.43 18.25 -12.83
N ASP A 265 10.10 19.40 -13.04
CA ASP A 265 10.40 19.92 -14.38
C ASP A 265 11.62 19.27 -15.04
N ASP A 266 12.33 18.39 -14.32
CA ASP A 266 13.37 17.52 -14.90
C ASP A 266 12.91 16.06 -14.92
N PRO A 267 12.14 15.64 -15.94
CA PRO A 267 11.59 14.29 -16.00
C PRO A 267 12.64 13.20 -16.09
N GLU A 268 13.83 13.49 -16.63
CA GLU A 268 14.93 12.51 -16.61
C GLU A 268 15.45 12.28 -15.19
N ALA A 269 15.55 13.32 -14.38
CA ALA A 269 15.91 13.19 -12.96
C ALA A 269 14.84 12.45 -12.15
N VAL A 270 13.55 12.69 -12.44
CA VAL A 270 12.42 11.97 -11.81
C VAL A 270 12.49 10.49 -12.13
N VAL A 271 12.72 10.11 -13.39
CA VAL A 271 12.88 8.71 -13.80
C VAL A 271 14.09 8.06 -13.11
N LEU A 272 15.24 8.73 -13.06
CA LEU A 272 16.41 8.23 -12.35
C LEU A 272 16.15 8.02 -10.86
N ALA A 273 15.52 8.99 -10.19
CA ALA A 273 15.16 8.88 -8.77
C ALA A 273 14.24 7.67 -8.53
N THR A 274 13.29 7.42 -9.43
CA THR A 274 12.38 6.27 -9.35
C THR A 274 13.13 4.94 -9.53
N GLN A 275 14.07 4.85 -10.48
CA GLN A 275 14.93 3.67 -10.65
C GLN A 275 15.71 3.37 -9.38
N LEU A 276 16.37 4.38 -8.82
CA LEU A 276 17.17 4.24 -7.60
C LEU A 276 16.31 3.86 -6.39
N ALA A 277 15.13 4.43 -6.26
CA ALA A 277 14.17 4.08 -5.20
C ALA A 277 13.77 2.61 -5.29
N LEU A 278 13.38 2.13 -6.46
CA LEU A 278 13.03 0.73 -6.67
C LEU A 278 14.23 -0.19 -6.39
N GLU A 279 15.42 0.16 -6.86
CA GLU A 279 16.63 -0.63 -6.61
C GLU A 279 16.94 -0.72 -5.11
N PHE A 280 16.84 0.39 -4.39
CA PHE A 280 17.03 0.40 -2.93
C PHE A 280 16.03 -0.50 -2.24
N ARG A 281 14.74 -0.38 -2.57
CA ARG A 281 13.68 -1.23 -2.01
C ARG A 281 13.94 -2.72 -2.29
N MET A 282 14.33 -3.06 -3.52
CA MET A 282 14.59 -4.45 -3.90
C MET A 282 15.83 -5.02 -3.22
N GLU A 283 16.83 -4.21 -2.96
CA GLU A 283 18.07 -4.63 -2.27
C GLU A 283 17.89 -4.72 -0.75
N PHE A 284 17.41 -3.65 -0.12
CA PHE A 284 17.39 -3.52 1.34
C PHE A 284 16.08 -3.90 1.99
N LYS A 285 15.01 -4.08 1.22
CA LYS A 285 13.67 -4.43 1.73
C LYS A 285 13.16 -3.43 2.78
N LYS A 286 13.37 -2.16 2.48
CA LYS A 286 12.95 -1.01 3.29
C LYS A 286 12.17 -0.02 2.43
N ASP A 287 11.41 0.81 3.09
CA ASP A 287 10.70 1.91 2.47
C ASP A 287 11.67 2.94 1.90
N VAL A 288 11.24 3.61 0.86
CA VAL A 288 11.98 4.69 0.19
C VAL A 288 10.99 5.71 -0.36
N VAL A 289 11.38 6.98 -0.32
CA VAL A 289 10.51 8.08 -0.74
C VAL A 289 11.10 8.83 -1.92
N VAL A 290 10.29 9.05 -2.95
CA VAL A 290 10.56 9.97 -4.06
C VAL A 290 9.65 11.18 -3.90
N ASP A 291 10.22 12.32 -3.56
CA ASP A 291 9.51 13.59 -3.38
C ASP A 291 9.66 14.43 -4.66
N ILE A 292 8.61 14.43 -5.49
CA ILE A 292 8.57 15.15 -6.78
C ILE A 292 8.07 16.57 -6.52
N ILE A 293 9.00 17.52 -6.44
CA ILE A 293 8.69 18.93 -6.25
C ILE A 293 8.11 19.50 -7.54
N CYS A 294 6.84 19.84 -7.52
CA CYS A 294 6.10 20.29 -8.69
C CYS A 294 5.15 21.45 -8.32
N PHE A 295 4.17 21.74 -9.15
CA PHE A 295 3.15 22.75 -8.87
C PHE A 295 1.75 22.20 -9.19
N ARG A 296 0.73 22.91 -8.75
CA ARG A 296 -0.68 22.66 -9.04
C ARG A 296 -1.21 23.76 -9.95
N LYS A 297 -1.47 23.44 -11.21
CA LYS A 297 -1.86 24.44 -12.20
C LYS A 297 -3.25 25.04 -11.95
N LEU A 298 -4.21 24.21 -11.59
CA LEU A 298 -5.57 24.63 -11.23
C LEU A 298 -5.70 24.79 -9.71
N GLY A 299 -6.87 25.12 -9.19
CA GLY A 299 -7.14 25.16 -7.76
C GLY A 299 -7.07 23.78 -7.09
N HIS A 300 -7.59 23.69 -5.88
CA HIS A 300 -7.71 22.39 -5.22
C HIS A 300 -8.50 21.40 -6.09
N ASN A 301 -9.55 21.92 -6.75
CA ASN A 301 -10.25 21.25 -7.84
C ASN A 301 -10.53 22.25 -8.96
N GLU A 302 -11.19 21.85 -10.04
CA GLU A 302 -11.42 22.62 -11.25
C GLU A 302 -12.43 23.76 -11.10
N GLN A 303 -13.17 23.80 -9.99
CA GLN A 303 -14.13 24.86 -9.66
C GLN A 303 -13.53 25.94 -8.75
N ASP A 304 -12.32 25.71 -8.24
CA ASP A 304 -11.63 26.61 -7.32
C ASP A 304 -10.82 27.67 -8.07
N THR A 305 -10.78 28.90 -7.52
CA THR A 305 -10.00 30.01 -8.04
C THR A 305 -8.79 30.28 -7.14
N PRO A 306 -7.66 29.64 -7.39
CA PRO A 306 -6.54 29.61 -6.43
C PRO A 306 -5.84 30.97 -6.25
N ALA A 307 -5.97 31.89 -7.20
CA ALA A 307 -5.41 33.25 -7.09
C ALA A 307 -6.03 34.06 -5.94
N LEU A 308 -7.21 33.67 -5.43
CA LEU A 308 -7.84 34.32 -4.29
C LEU A 308 -6.99 34.23 -3.01
N THR A 309 -6.26 33.14 -2.83
CA THR A 309 -5.45 32.87 -1.63
C THR A 309 -3.95 32.84 -1.90
N GLN A 310 -3.51 32.50 -3.12
CA GLN A 310 -2.10 32.40 -3.52
C GLN A 310 -1.77 33.24 -4.78
N PRO A 311 -1.97 34.56 -4.78
CA PRO A 311 -1.81 35.38 -5.97
C PRO A 311 -0.38 35.40 -6.53
N LEU A 312 0.64 35.40 -5.67
CA LEU A 312 2.06 35.39 -6.09
C LEU A 312 2.46 34.06 -6.72
N MET A 313 2.03 32.95 -6.13
CA MET A 313 2.30 31.61 -6.64
C MET A 313 1.67 31.43 -8.03
N TYR A 314 0.39 31.75 -8.17
CA TYR A 314 -0.34 31.56 -9.43
C TYR A 314 0.04 32.55 -10.53
N LYS A 315 0.61 33.71 -10.19
CA LYS A 315 1.27 34.57 -11.18
C LYS A 315 2.47 33.89 -11.83
N LYS A 316 3.27 33.16 -11.03
CA LYS A 316 4.42 32.39 -11.55
C LYS A 316 3.95 31.15 -12.32
N ILE A 317 2.97 30.42 -11.78
CA ILE A 317 2.40 29.22 -12.43
C ILE A 317 1.79 29.58 -13.79
N GLY A 318 1.06 30.70 -13.87
CA GLY A 318 0.47 31.16 -15.13
C GLY A 318 1.47 31.51 -16.23
N ALA A 319 2.71 31.87 -15.87
CA ALA A 319 3.80 32.13 -16.79
C ALA A 319 4.60 30.87 -17.16
N HIS A 320 4.36 29.72 -16.51
CA HIS A 320 5.09 28.49 -16.74
C HIS A 320 4.60 27.78 -18.00
N PRO A 321 5.50 27.38 -18.94
CA PRO A 321 5.08 26.80 -20.23
C PRO A 321 4.57 25.37 -20.15
N GLY A 322 4.76 24.69 -19.02
CA GLY A 322 4.46 23.28 -18.79
C GLY A 322 5.67 22.37 -19.02
N THR A 323 5.76 21.32 -18.19
CA THR A 323 6.91 20.41 -18.15
C THR A 323 7.13 19.69 -19.49
N ARG A 324 6.05 19.23 -20.14
CA ARG A 324 6.15 18.59 -21.46
C ARG A 324 6.81 19.52 -22.49
N LYS A 325 6.38 20.80 -22.55
CA LYS A 325 6.96 21.74 -23.52
C LYS A 325 8.42 22.01 -23.23
N LEU A 326 8.77 22.27 -21.97
CA LEU A 326 10.18 22.45 -21.56
C LEU A 326 11.05 21.27 -22.00
N TYR A 327 10.55 20.07 -21.81
CA TYR A 327 11.30 18.87 -22.17
C TYR A 327 11.37 18.66 -23.68
N ALA A 328 10.30 18.88 -24.43
CA ALA A 328 10.32 18.83 -25.90
C ALA A 328 11.32 19.83 -26.49
N ASP A 329 11.33 21.09 -25.99
CA ASP A 329 12.28 22.11 -26.42
C ASP A 329 13.74 21.67 -26.10
N LYS A 330 13.99 21.09 -24.91
CA LYS A 330 15.29 20.51 -24.55
C LYS A 330 15.71 19.41 -25.54
N LEU A 331 14.81 18.49 -25.89
CA LEU A 331 15.12 17.41 -26.84
C LEU A 331 15.37 17.92 -28.26
N ALA A 332 14.66 18.95 -28.71
CA ALA A 332 14.89 19.60 -29.99
C ALA A 332 16.32 20.19 -30.05
N THR A 333 16.78 20.86 -29.00
CA THR A 333 18.18 21.37 -28.92
C THR A 333 19.22 20.24 -28.93
N GLN A 334 18.84 19.02 -28.55
CA GLN A 334 19.69 17.82 -28.63
C GLN A 334 19.61 17.09 -29.96
N GLY A 335 18.86 17.63 -30.94
CA GLY A 335 18.75 17.06 -32.30
C GLY A 335 17.81 15.86 -32.39
N LEU A 336 16.90 15.67 -31.45
CA LEU A 336 15.94 14.53 -31.46
C LEU A 336 14.65 14.80 -32.26
N GLY A 337 14.59 15.90 -33.03
CA GLY A 337 13.48 16.28 -33.89
C GLY A 337 12.69 17.48 -33.34
N GLU A 338 12.58 18.53 -34.15
CA GLU A 338 11.89 19.77 -33.78
C GLU A 338 10.37 19.58 -33.68
N SER A 339 9.78 18.73 -34.54
CA SER A 339 8.32 18.46 -34.53
C SER A 339 7.89 17.33 -33.62
N LEU A 340 8.83 16.58 -33.01
CA LEU A 340 8.54 15.36 -32.25
C LEU A 340 7.46 15.55 -31.20
N GLY A 341 7.54 16.61 -30.41
CA GLY A 341 6.57 16.88 -29.35
C GLY A 341 5.16 17.17 -29.89
N ASP A 342 5.04 17.90 -30.98
CA ASP A 342 3.76 18.24 -31.60
C ASP A 342 3.14 17.05 -32.31
N ASP A 343 3.94 16.18 -32.92
CA ASP A 343 3.47 14.97 -33.57
C ASP A 343 2.92 13.97 -32.54
N MET A 344 3.58 13.83 -31.39
CA MET A 344 3.09 13.03 -30.27
C MET A 344 1.76 13.55 -29.71
N VAL A 345 1.59 14.88 -29.58
CA VAL A 345 0.33 15.49 -29.15
C VAL A 345 -0.81 15.17 -30.12
N LYS A 346 -0.57 15.29 -31.44
CA LYS A 346 -1.57 14.95 -32.47
C LYS A 346 -1.94 13.46 -32.41
N ALA A 347 -0.95 12.59 -32.28
CA ALA A 347 -1.16 11.14 -32.21
C ALA A 347 -1.97 10.76 -30.96
N TYR A 348 -1.62 11.30 -29.79
CA TYR A 348 -2.35 11.07 -28.55
C TYR A 348 -3.79 11.56 -28.65
N ARG A 349 -4.01 12.76 -29.17
CA ARG A 349 -5.35 13.30 -29.38
C ARG A 349 -6.19 12.42 -30.28
N ALA A 350 -5.63 11.95 -31.40
CA ALA A 350 -6.32 11.05 -32.32
C ALA A 350 -6.70 9.70 -31.65
N ALA A 351 -5.84 9.16 -30.77
CA ALA A 351 -6.13 7.95 -30.01
C ALA A 351 -7.31 8.18 -29.02
N MET A 352 -7.32 9.32 -28.34
CA MET A 352 -8.40 9.70 -27.42
C MET A 352 -9.74 9.89 -28.14
N ASP A 353 -9.74 10.61 -29.27
CA ASP A 353 -10.93 10.81 -30.09
C ASP A 353 -11.48 9.50 -30.66
N ALA A 354 -10.58 8.53 -30.96
CA ALA A 354 -10.95 7.19 -31.42
C ALA A 354 -11.33 6.22 -30.28
N GLY A 355 -11.25 6.64 -29.00
CA GLY A 355 -11.52 5.81 -27.84
C GLY A 355 -10.58 4.61 -27.67
N LYS A 356 -9.34 4.70 -28.20
CA LYS A 356 -8.34 3.62 -28.13
C LYS A 356 -7.54 3.68 -26.83
N HIS A 357 -6.96 2.52 -26.46
CA HIS A 357 -5.96 2.49 -25.39
C HIS A 357 -4.81 3.44 -25.67
N THR A 358 -4.32 4.08 -24.64
CA THR A 358 -3.17 5.00 -24.69
C THR A 358 -1.91 4.39 -24.08
N VAL A 359 -2.01 3.17 -23.57
CA VAL A 359 -0.92 2.37 -23.00
C VAL A 359 -0.89 1.03 -23.73
N ASP A 360 0.27 0.63 -24.24
CA ASP A 360 0.55 -0.71 -24.75
C ASP A 360 1.37 -1.51 -23.73
N PRO A 361 1.12 -2.80 -23.61
CA PRO A 361 -0.09 -3.54 -23.89
C PRO A 361 -0.75 -4.05 -22.61
N VAL A 362 -2.00 -3.69 -22.43
CA VAL A 362 -2.86 -4.40 -21.46
C VAL A 362 -3.09 -5.81 -22.01
N LEU A 363 -2.74 -6.82 -21.22
CA LEU A 363 -2.98 -8.21 -21.57
C LEU A 363 -4.44 -8.55 -21.34
N THR A 364 -5.11 -9.00 -22.37
CA THR A 364 -6.45 -9.56 -22.27
C THR A 364 -6.35 -11.08 -22.04
N ASN A 365 -7.16 -11.61 -21.12
CA ASN A 365 -7.23 -13.06 -20.80
C ASN A 365 -6.00 -13.63 -20.05
N PHE A 366 -5.13 -12.83 -19.47
CA PHE A 366 -4.13 -13.32 -18.55
C PHE A 366 -4.80 -13.80 -17.25
N LYS A 367 -4.44 -15.01 -16.79
CA LYS A 367 -4.91 -15.55 -15.51
C LYS A 367 -3.72 -15.79 -14.60
N SER A 368 -3.63 -15.00 -13.54
CA SER A 368 -2.62 -15.23 -12.51
C SER A 368 -2.91 -16.56 -11.80
N LYS A 369 -1.87 -17.38 -11.59
CA LYS A 369 -1.97 -18.60 -10.76
C LYS A 369 -2.28 -18.31 -9.28
N TYR A 370 -2.15 -17.06 -8.87
CA TYR A 370 -2.44 -16.59 -7.52
C TYR A 370 -3.77 -15.83 -7.42
N ALA A 371 -4.58 -15.85 -8.48
CA ALA A 371 -5.92 -15.31 -8.42
C ALA A 371 -6.76 -16.03 -7.34
N VAL A 372 -7.53 -15.26 -6.58
CA VAL A 372 -8.41 -15.79 -5.54
C VAL A 372 -9.78 -16.04 -6.13
N ASP A 373 -10.32 -17.20 -5.87
CA ASP A 373 -11.71 -17.52 -6.23
C ASP A 373 -12.67 -16.97 -5.16
N TRP A 374 -13.40 -15.93 -5.53
CA TRP A 374 -14.42 -15.31 -4.69
C TRP A 374 -15.80 -15.93 -4.87
N SER A 375 -16.00 -16.79 -5.86
CA SER A 375 -17.33 -17.34 -6.21
C SER A 375 -18.05 -18.01 -5.03
N PRO A 376 -17.38 -18.73 -4.09
CA PRO A 376 -18.06 -19.32 -2.94
C PRO A 376 -18.65 -18.31 -1.96
N PHE A 377 -18.18 -17.06 -1.99
CA PHE A 377 -18.55 -16.00 -1.04
C PHE A 377 -19.55 -15.01 -1.63
N LEU A 378 -19.77 -15.04 -2.95
CA LEU A 378 -20.68 -14.11 -3.63
C LEU A 378 -22.14 -14.53 -3.42
N GLY A 379 -23.03 -13.54 -3.41
CA GLY A 379 -24.47 -13.75 -3.29
C GLY A 379 -24.97 -14.21 -1.92
N LYS A 380 -24.09 -14.27 -0.91
CA LYS A 380 -24.43 -14.56 0.48
C LYS A 380 -24.98 -13.32 1.18
N LYS A 381 -25.94 -13.52 2.06
CA LYS A 381 -26.46 -12.47 2.95
C LYS A 381 -25.98 -12.75 4.36
N TRP A 382 -25.74 -11.73 5.14
CA TRP A 382 -25.33 -11.87 6.54
C TRP A 382 -26.44 -12.54 7.41
N THR A 383 -27.69 -12.58 6.92
CA THR A 383 -28.83 -13.25 7.55
C THR A 383 -28.98 -14.71 7.16
N ASP A 384 -28.17 -15.21 6.23
CA ASP A 384 -28.22 -16.60 5.81
C ASP A 384 -27.81 -17.50 6.98
N ALA A 385 -28.56 -18.59 7.21
CA ALA A 385 -28.22 -19.51 8.27
C ALA A 385 -26.91 -20.26 7.97
N GLY A 386 -26.03 -20.37 8.97
CA GLY A 386 -24.81 -21.16 8.93
C GLY A 386 -24.83 -22.26 9.98
N ASP A 387 -24.44 -23.48 9.62
CA ASP A 387 -24.21 -24.54 10.60
C ASP A 387 -22.82 -24.34 11.23
N THR A 388 -22.81 -23.85 12.47
CA THR A 388 -21.59 -23.58 13.24
C THR A 388 -21.35 -24.62 14.33
N ALA A 389 -22.17 -25.67 14.40
CA ALA A 389 -22.03 -26.71 15.41
C ALA A 389 -20.86 -27.65 15.10
N ILE A 390 -20.16 -28.09 16.13
CA ILE A 390 -19.15 -29.14 16.04
C ILE A 390 -19.55 -30.35 16.89
N PRO A 391 -19.26 -31.59 16.44
CA PRO A 391 -19.55 -32.79 17.23
C PRO A 391 -18.86 -32.78 18.58
N LEU A 392 -19.51 -33.28 19.62
CA LEU A 392 -18.97 -33.32 20.98
C LEU A 392 -17.63 -34.09 21.06
N ALA A 393 -17.47 -35.11 20.24
CA ALA A 393 -16.21 -35.85 20.16
C ALA A 393 -15.06 -34.96 19.66
N GLU A 394 -15.33 -34.13 18.65
CA GLU A 394 -14.36 -33.17 18.12
C GLU A 394 -14.08 -32.05 19.12
N TRP A 395 -15.10 -31.53 19.81
CA TRP A 395 -14.93 -30.59 20.92
C TRP A 395 -13.91 -31.12 21.94
N LYS A 396 -14.11 -32.35 22.42
CA LYS A 396 -13.22 -32.96 23.43
C LYS A 396 -11.80 -33.13 22.93
N ARG A 397 -11.64 -33.58 21.68
CA ARG A 397 -10.34 -33.74 21.03
C ARG A 397 -9.58 -32.40 20.91
N LEU A 398 -10.27 -31.38 20.41
CA LEU A 398 -9.68 -30.04 20.26
C LEU A 398 -9.35 -29.41 21.63
N ALA A 399 -10.25 -29.55 22.61
CA ALA A 399 -10.04 -29.02 23.95
C ALA A 399 -8.79 -29.66 24.61
N GLU A 400 -8.61 -30.96 24.49
CA GLU A 400 -7.40 -31.64 24.97
C GLU A 400 -6.15 -31.08 24.32
N LYS A 401 -6.16 -30.91 22.98
CA LYS A 401 -5.00 -30.37 22.23
C LYS A 401 -4.63 -28.95 22.66
N ILE A 402 -5.59 -28.02 22.74
CA ILE A 402 -5.30 -26.64 23.09
C ILE A 402 -4.97 -26.43 24.57
N THR A 403 -5.31 -27.37 25.45
CA THR A 403 -5.04 -27.25 26.88
C THR A 403 -3.79 -28.05 27.34
N THR A 404 -3.22 -28.87 26.47
CA THR A 404 -2.00 -29.60 26.76
C THR A 404 -0.78 -28.70 26.56
N ILE A 405 -0.08 -28.38 27.64
CA ILE A 405 1.19 -27.64 27.62
C ILE A 405 2.33 -28.64 27.65
N PRO A 406 3.30 -28.59 26.72
CA PRO A 406 4.46 -29.51 26.75
C PRO A 406 5.30 -29.34 28.01
N ASP A 407 5.89 -30.43 28.53
CA ASP A 407 6.77 -30.44 29.71
C ASP A 407 8.01 -29.53 29.57
N SER A 408 8.38 -29.24 28.32
CA SER A 408 9.48 -28.31 27.99
C SER A 408 9.17 -26.85 28.28
N VAL A 409 7.91 -26.50 28.55
CA VAL A 409 7.43 -25.13 28.79
C VAL A 409 6.90 -25.03 30.23
N THR A 410 7.48 -24.14 31.03
CA THR A 410 7.03 -23.87 32.39
C THR A 410 6.15 -22.58 32.37
N PRO A 411 4.83 -22.69 32.34
CA PRO A 411 3.95 -21.51 32.37
C PRO A 411 3.96 -20.81 33.73
N HIS A 412 3.62 -19.53 33.74
CA HIS A 412 3.33 -18.83 34.99
C HIS A 412 2.13 -19.48 35.70
N GLN A 413 2.12 -19.50 37.04
CA GLN A 413 1.06 -20.17 37.81
C GLN A 413 -0.36 -19.72 37.47
N LEU A 414 -0.57 -18.42 37.23
CA LEU A 414 -1.87 -17.89 36.82
C LEU A 414 -2.28 -18.38 35.42
N VAL A 415 -1.33 -18.45 34.50
CA VAL A 415 -1.59 -18.99 33.15
C VAL A 415 -1.92 -20.48 33.22
N LYS A 416 -1.16 -21.23 34.03
CA LYS A 416 -1.44 -22.65 34.29
C LYS A 416 -2.87 -22.85 34.78
N LYS A 417 -3.31 -22.04 35.75
CA LYS A 417 -4.68 -22.12 36.28
C LYS A 417 -5.73 -21.89 35.19
N VAL A 418 -5.54 -20.89 34.31
CA VAL A 418 -6.45 -20.65 33.17
C VAL A 418 -6.53 -21.89 32.27
N TYR A 419 -5.43 -22.54 32.01
CA TYR A 419 -5.38 -23.76 31.18
C TYR A 419 -5.97 -24.99 31.86
N ASP A 420 -5.80 -25.12 33.20
CA ASP A 420 -6.45 -26.17 34.00
C ASP A 420 -7.98 -25.99 34.00
N ASP A 421 -8.47 -24.74 34.15
CA ASP A 421 -9.89 -24.40 34.06
C ASP A 421 -10.46 -24.70 32.65
N ARG A 422 -9.74 -24.35 31.60
CA ARG A 422 -10.11 -24.69 30.21
C ARG A 422 -10.15 -26.21 29.97
N ALA A 423 -9.23 -26.96 30.55
CA ALA A 423 -9.28 -28.42 30.46
C ALA A 423 -10.56 -28.97 31.14
N ALA A 424 -10.95 -28.40 32.28
CA ALA A 424 -12.23 -28.75 32.94
C ALA A 424 -13.45 -28.37 32.08
N MET A 425 -13.46 -27.19 31.45
CA MET A 425 -14.48 -26.79 30.48
C MET A 425 -14.56 -27.76 29.29
N GLY A 426 -13.40 -28.18 28.77
CA GLY A 426 -13.31 -29.14 27.66
C GLY A 426 -13.91 -30.51 27.98
N ARG A 427 -13.80 -30.96 29.24
CA ARG A 427 -14.43 -32.20 29.71
C ARG A 427 -15.91 -32.06 30.06
N GLY A 428 -16.39 -30.82 30.26
CA GLY A 428 -17.75 -30.53 30.72
C GLY A 428 -17.90 -30.46 32.23
N ASP A 429 -16.80 -30.37 32.97
CA ASP A 429 -16.77 -30.27 34.45
C ASP A 429 -17.12 -28.87 34.95
N MET A 430 -17.03 -27.85 34.07
CA MET A 430 -17.45 -26.49 34.33
C MET A 430 -17.98 -25.78 33.07
N PRO A 431 -18.78 -24.71 33.25
CA PRO A 431 -19.31 -23.94 32.12
C PRO A 431 -18.20 -23.30 31.28
N VAL A 432 -18.44 -23.20 29.97
CA VAL A 432 -17.51 -22.58 28.99
C VAL A 432 -17.56 -21.05 29.14
N ASP A 433 -16.41 -20.44 29.32
CA ASP A 433 -16.27 -18.98 29.26
C ASP A 433 -15.96 -18.48 27.84
N TRP A 434 -15.99 -17.16 27.63
CA TRP A 434 -15.70 -16.54 26.34
C TRP A 434 -14.27 -16.84 25.83
N GLY A 435 -13.29 -16.90 26.72
CA GLY A 435 -11.90 -17.22 26.35
C GLY A 435 -11.76 -18.63 25.81
N MET A 436 -12.42 -19.61 26.42
CA MET A 436 -12.45 -20.97 25.92
C MET A 436 -13.26 -21.09 24.63
N GLY A 437 -14.42 -20.42 24.54
CA GLY A 437 -15.24 -20.37 23.34
C GLY A 437 -14.49 -19.84 22.14
N GLU A 438 -13.77 -18.74 22.29
CA GLU A 438 -12.89 -18.14 21.27
C GLU A 438 -11.79 -19.12 20.82
N HIS A 439 -11.08 -19.74 21.75
CA HIS A 439 -10.03 -20.71 21.43
C HIS A 439 -10.56 -21.92 20.69
N MET A 440 -11.75 -22.41 21.06
CA MET A 440 -12.39 -23.54 20.39
C MET A 440 -12.83 -23.17 18.97
N ALA A 441 -13.35 -21.96 18.75
CA ALA A 441 -13.68 -21.45 17.42
C ALA A 441 -12.44 -21.40 16.53
N PHE A 442 -11.34 -20.84 17.02
CA PHE A 442 -10.07 -20.81 16.27
C PHE A 442 -9.52 -22.23 16.03
N ALA A 443 -9.53 -23.10 17.04
CA ALA A 443 -9.08 -24.48 16.91
C ALA A 443 -9.87 -25.25 15.84
N SER A 444 -11.18 -25.10 15.82
CA SER A 444 -12.05 -25.76 14.83
C SER A 444 -11.76 -25.25 13.40
N LEU A 445 -11.55 -23.95 13.22
CA LEU A 445 -11.20 -23.35 11.93
C LEU A 445 -9.87 -23.87 11.39
N VAL A 446 -8.80 -23.79 12.18
CA VAL A 446 -7.48 -24.25 11.72
C VAL A 446 -7.44 -25.74 11.46
N ALA A 447 -8.15 -26.55 12.27
CA ALA A 447 -8.28 -27.98 12.06
C ALA A 447 -9.08 -28.31 10.78
N SER A 448 -10.02 -27.46 10.39
CA SER A 448 -10.81 -27.56 9.16
C SER A 448 -10.15 -26.97 7.92
N GLY A 449 -8.90 -26.47 8.04
CA GLY A 449 -8.15 -25.95 6.91
C GLY A 449 -8.29 -24.43 6.66
N TYR A 450 -8.94 -23.70 7.57
CA TYR A 450 -9.09 -22.24 7.48
C TYR A 450 -8.02 -21.53 8.31
N PRO A 451 -7.12 -20.75 7.70
CA PRO A 451 -6.14 -19.95 8.44
C PRO A 451 -6.82 -18.92 9.35
N VAL A 452 -6.18 -18.65 10.48
CA VAL A 452 -6.60 -17.58 11.39
C VAL A 452 -5.44 -16.61 11.62
N ARG A 453 -5.69 -15.34 11.41
CA ARG A 453 -4.77 -14.24 11.71
C ARG A 453 -5.38 -13.36 12.79
N LEU A 454 -4.86 -13.46 14.00
CA LEU A 454 -5.23 -12.64 15.15
C LEU A 454 -4.17 -11.57 15.36
N SER A 455 -4.51 -10.31 15.23
CA SER A 455 -3.59 -9.20 15.44
C SER A 455 -4.22 -8.04 16.20
N GLY A 456 -3.41 -7.20 16.78
CA GLY A 456 -3.85 -6.04 17.55
C GLY A 456 -3.08 -5.90 18.86
N GLU A 457 -3.42 -4.87 19.62
CA GLU A 457 -2.79 -4.56 20.90
C GLU A 457 -3.09 -5.65 21.93
N ASP A 458 -2.03 -6.16 22.59
CA ASP A 458 -2.13 -7.20 23.60
C ASP A 458 -2.90 -8.46 23.18
N CYS A 459 -3.03 -8.75 21.89
CA CYS A 459 -3.91 -9.83 21.43
C CYS A 459 -3.42 -11.22 21.85
N GLY A 460 -2.12 -11.40 22.06
CA GLY A 460 -1.55 -12.66 22.52
C GLY A 460 -1.95 -13.04 23.94
N ARG A 461 -1.98 -12.08 24.83
CA ARG A 461 -2.44 -12.25 26.23
C ARG A 461 -3.95 -11.98 26.38
N GLY A 462 -4.46 -11.05 25.62
CA GLY A 462 -5.72 -10.36 25.84
C GLY A 462 -5.58 -9.24 26.87
N THR A 463 -6.16 -8.06 26.60
CA THR A 463 -6.06 -6.88 27.46
C THR A 463 -6.49 -7.20 28.91
N PHE A 464 -7.52 -8.01 29.07
CA PHE A 464 -8.07 -8.42 30.37
C PHE A 464 -7.48 -9.72 30.91
N THR A 465 -6.31 -10.16 30.40
CA THR A 465 -5.67 -11.43 30.79
C THR A 465 -6.54 -12.69 30.57
N HIS A 466 -7.44 -12.63 29.62
CA HIS A 466 -8.44 -13.67 29.35
C HIS A 466 -8.04 -14.66 28.27
N ARG A 467 -7.12 -14.27 27.35
CA ARG A 467 -6.80 -15.10 26.18
C ARG A 467 -5.64 -16.03 26.39
N HIS A 468 -4.46 -15.51 26.68
CA HIS A 468 -3.23 -16.28 26.78
C HIS A 468 -3.00 -17.26 25.61
N ALA A 469 -3.19 -16.77 24.36
CA ALA A 469 -2.91 -17.56 23.16
C ALA A 469 -1.42 -17.88 23.01
N VAL A 470 -0.54 -17.09 23.62
CA VAL A 470 0.91 -17.29 23.65
C VAL A 470 1.34 -17.56 25.09
N ILE A 471 1.90 -18.75 25.33
CA ILE A 471 2.45 -19.14 26.64
C ILE A 471 3.94 -18.83 26.64
N HIS A 472 4.40 -18.11 27.66
CA HIS A 472 5.80 -17.77 27.85
C HIS A 472 6.44 -18.68 28.90
N ASP A 473 7.50 -19.39 28.51
CA ASP A 473 8.26 -20.19 29.43
C ASP A 473 8.94 -19.29 30.48
N GLN A 474 8.67 -19.54 31.76
CA GLN A 474 9.24 -18.77 32.87
C GLN A 474 10.73 -19.06 33.10
N LYS A 475 11.27 -20.09 32.46
CA LYS A 475 12.69 -20.47 32.52
C LYS A 475 13.50 -19.98 31.32
N ARG A 476 12.87 -19.25 30.37
CA ARG A 476 13.58 -18.77 29.19
C ARG A 476 14.69 -17.77 29.56
N GLU A 477 15.84 -17.94 28.93
CA GLU A 477 16.99 -17.03 29.10
C GLU A 477 17.10 -15.93 28.07
N LYS A 478 16.33 -16.02 26.97
CA LYS A 478 16.31 -15.06 25.88
C LYS A 478 14.88 -14.69 25.51
N TRP A 479 14.70 -13.45 25.07
CA TRP A 479 13.39 -12.90 24.72
C TRP A 479 12.78 -13.54 23.46
N ASP A 480 13.62 -14.06 22.55
CA ASP A 480 13.26 -14.58 21.22
C ASP A 480 13.01 -16.09 21.19
N ILE A 481 13.10 -16.76 22.32
CA ILE A 481 12.84 -18.20 22.48
C ILE A 481 11.91 -18.45 23.67
N GLY A 482 11.41 -19.68 23.80
CA GLY A 482 10.60 -20.10 24.95
C GLY A 482 9.18 -19.54 24.92
N THR A 483 8.55 -19.56 23.76
CA THR A 483 7.12 -19.34 23.61
C THR A 483 6.45 -20.57 23.03
N TYR A 484 5.24 -20.86 23.46
CA TYR A 484 4.42 -21.94 22.92
C TYR A 484 3.02 -21.41 22.60
N VAL A 485 2.51 -21.74 21.42
CA VAL A 485 1.18 -21.34 20.95
C VAL A 485 0.35 -22.60 20.73
N PRO A 486 -0.55 -22.97 21.65
CA PRO A 486 -1.35 -24.18 21.55
C PRO A 486 -2.12 -24.31 20.24
N LEU A 487 -2.70 -23.19 19.76
CA LEU A 487 -3.45 -23.14 18.51
C LEU A 487 -2.63 -23.41 17.23
N GLN A 488 -1.30 -23.45 17.33
CA GLN A 488 -0.42 -23.89 16.24
C GLN A 488 -0.16 -25.40 16.26
N ASN A 489 -0.72 -26.13 17.26
CA ASN A 489 -0.44 -27.54 17.52
C ASN A 489 -1.73 -28.36 17.71
N VAL A 490 -2.79 -28.02 17.00
CA VAL A 490 -4.12 -28.65 17.11
C VAL A 490 -4.22 -29.93 16.30
N ALA A 491 -3.56 -29.98 15.13
CA ALA A 491 -3.49 -31.13 14.23
C ALA A 491 -2.23 -31.05 13.35
N ASP A 492 -1.75 -32.21 12.87
CA ASP A 492 -0.50 -32.29 12.08
C ASP A 492 -0.55 -31.49 10.76
N ASN A 493 -1.73 -31.46 10.11
CA ASN A 493 -1.94 -30.80 8.81
C ASN A 493 -2.91 -29.61 8.92
N GLN A 494 -2.90 -28.91 10.04
CA GLN A 494 -3.77 -27.76 10.24
C GLN A 494 -3.37 -26.56 9.38
N ALA A 495 -4.32 -25.67 9.16
CA ALA A 495 -4.05 -24.35 8.59
C ALA A 495 -3.26 -23.45 9.58
N PRO A 496 -2.53 -22.46 9.11
CA PRO A 496 -1.78 -21.55 9.96
C PRO A 496 -2.66 -20.81 10.98
N PHE A 497 -2.16 -20.73 12.22
CA PHE A 497 -2.65 -19.79 13.23
C PHE A 497 -1.56 -18.75 13.50
N VAL A 498 -1.87 -17.49 13.23
CA VAL A 498 -0.96 -16.36 13.44
C VAL A 498 -1.50 -15.50 14.56
N VAL A 499 -0.68 -15.19 15.55
CA VAL A 499 -1.02 -14.25 16.62
C VAL A 499 0.09 -13.21 16.77
N ILE A 500 -0.26 -11.94 16.64
CA ILE A 500 0.70 -10.83 16.58
C ILE A 500 0.20 -9.70 17.49
N ASP A 501 0.95 -9.39 18.54
CA ASP A 501 0.78 -8.13 19.24
C ASP A 501 1.23 -7.00 18.31
N SER A 502 0.34 -6.07 18.02
CA SER A 502 0.66 -4.90 17.22
C SER A 502 1.51 -3.89 18.00
N ILE A 503 2.05 -2.92 17.28
CA ILE A 503 2.47 -1.67 17.91
C ILE A 503 1.24 -0.96 18.50
N LEU A 504 1.44 0.03 19.35
CA LEU A 504 0.37 0.88 19.87
C LEU A 504 -0.13 1.81 18.74
N SER A 505 -1.04 1.32 17.95
CA SER A 505 -1.66 1.97 16.79
C SER A 505 -3.01 1.33 16.54
N GLU A 506 -4.01 2.13 16.31
CA GLU A 506 -5.40 1.68 16.19
C GLU A 506 -5.87 1.69 14.74
N GLU A 507 -5.80 2.86 14.08
CA GLU A 507 -6.37 3.07 12.75
C GLU A 507 -5.60 2.32 11.67
N ALA A 508 -4.26 2.40 11.66
CA ALA A 508 -3.47 1.71 10.65
C ALA A 508 -3.49 0.19 10.83
N VAL A 509 -3.54 -0.32 12.06
CA VAL A 509 -3.69 -1.76 12.33
C VAL A 509 -5.03 -2.26 11.79
N LEU A 510 -6.12 -1.56 12.07
CA LEU A 510 -7.44 -1.92 11.54
C LEU A 510 -7.47 -1.85 10.01
N GLY A 511 -6.94 -0.78 9.42
CA GLY A 511 -6.83 -0.63 7.96
C GLY A 511 -6.01 -1.74 7.31
N PHE A 512 -4.91 -2.15 7.96
CA PHE A 512 -4.07 -3.25 7.49
C PHE A 512 -4.85 -4.58 7.49
N GLU A 513 -5.51 -4.92 8.59
CA GLU A 513 -6.27 -6.18 8.67
C GLU A 513 -7.48 -6.17 7.72
N TYR A 514 -8.12 -5.02 7.50
CA TYR A 514 -9.14 -4.86 6.46
C TYR A 514 -8.56 -5.15 5.06
N GLY A 515 -7.41 -4.59 4.75
CA GLY A 515 -6.71 -4.84 3.48
C GLY A 515 -6.31 -6.31 3.31
N TYR A 516 -5.86 -6.96 4.39
CA TYR A 516 -5.53 -8.38 4.40
C TYR A 516 -6.77 -9.23 4.11
N ALA A 517 -7.84 -9.05 4.88
CA ALA A 517 -9.10 -9.79 4.77
C ALA A 517 -9.76 -9.62 3.39
N SER A 518 -9.72 -8.40 2.84
CA SER A 518 -10.27 -8.10 1.50
C SER A 518 -9.52 -8.79 0.35
N ASN A 519 -8.39 -9.43 0.63
CA ASN A 519 -7.56 -10.11 -0.38
C ASN A 519 -7.32 -11.58 -0.10
N ASP A 520 -7.80 -12.09 1.03
CA ASP A 520 -7.78 -13.51 1.36
C ASP A 520 -9.06 -13.95 2.06
N PRO A 521 -10.12 -14.30 1.31
CA PRO A 521 -11.41 -14.68 1.86
C PRO A 521 -11.39 -16.01 2.62
N ASN A 522 -10.32 -16.82 2.46
CA ASN A 522 -10.19 -18.10 3.17
C ASN A 522 -9.56 -17.93 4.55
N THR A 523 -8.98 -16.78 4.87
CA THR A 523 -8.40 -16.49 6.18
C THR A 523 -9.36 -15.69 7.04
N LEU A 524 -9.62 -16.15 8.26
CA LEU A 524 -10.25 -15.34 9.29
C LEU A 524 -9.23 -14.34 9.81
N ALA A 525 -9.30 -13.09 9.36
CA ALA A 525 -8.52 -11.98 9.92
C ALA A 525 -9.29 -11.33 11.07
N VAL A 526 -8.72 -11.35 12.26
CA VAL A 526 -9.30 -10.77 13.48
C VAL A 526 -8.42 -9.63 13.94
N SER A 527 -8.95 -8.41 13.87
CA SER A 527 -8.31 -7.25 14.49
C SER A 527 -8.80 -7.09 15.92
N TYR A 528 -7.87 -7.20 16.86
CA TYR A 528 -8.13 -6.93 18.28
C TYR A 528 -7.53 -5.56 18.64
N THR A 529 -8.10 -4.50 18.06
CA THR A 529 -7.72 -3.12 18.35
C THR A 529 -8.75 -2.48 19.27
N HIS A 530 -8.30 -1.55 20.11
CA HIS A 530 -9.17 -0.81 21.04
C HIS A 530 -9.94 0.33 20.36
N LEU A 531 -10.33 0.19 19.10
CA LEU A 531 -11.34 1.05 18.51
C LEU A 531 -12.64 0.77 19.24
N THR A 532 -12.73 1.27 20.45
CA THR A 532 -13.95 1.23 21.23
C THR A 532 -14.98 2.13 20.54
N LEU A 533 -15.88 1.51 19.83
CA LEU A 533 -17.25 1.99 19.94
C LEU A 533 -17.56 2.07 21.44
N PRO A 534 -18.12 3.15 21.97
CA PRO A 534 -18.56 3.19 23.34
C PRO A 534 -19.66 2.14 23.52
N THR A 535 -19.24 0.94 23.82
CA THR A 535 -20.10 -0.22 24.13
C THR A 535 -20.20 -0.36 25.63
N THR A 536 -20.35 0.73 26.33
CA THR A 536 -20.95 0.65 27.67
C THR A 536 -22.46 0.50 27.42
N PRO A 537 -23.03 -0.69 27.59
CA PRO A 537 -24.46 -0.78 27.69
C PRO A 537 -24.84 -0.01 28.98
N TYR A 538 -25.50 1.07 28.79
CA TYR A 538 -26.20 1.71 29.90
C TYR A 538 -27.44 0.89 30.23
#